data_1f3039c7e6c89db5697a6049caf77d8e
#
_entry.id   1f3039c7e6c89db5697a6049caf77d8e
#
_cell.length_a   1.000
_cell.length_b   1.000
_cell.length_c   1.000
_cell.angle_alpha   90.00
_cell.angle_beta   90.00
_cell.angle_gamma   90.00
#
_symmetry.space_group_name_H-M   'P 1'
#
loop_
_entity.id
_entity.type
_entity.pdbx_description
1 polymer ?
#
loop_
_entity_poly.entity_id
_entity_poly.type
_entity_poly.pdbx_seq_one_letter_code
_entity_poly.pdbx_strand_id
1 'polypeptide(L)'
;MKKCDIGLVGLAVMGENLVMNMESKGFHVAVYNRTTEKVKNFVEGRAAGKNIVGCYSIEELVANLEKPRKVFMMVKRVLLLWL
;
A
#
# COMPACT_ATOMS: atom_id res chain seq x y z
N MET A 1 -17.68 -0.18 -2.81
CA MET A 1 -16.34 -0.71 -3.03
C MET A 1 -15.69 -1.05 -1.70
N LYS A 2 -15.08 -2.20 -1.60
CA LYS A 2 -14.47 -2.64 -0.35
C LYS A 2 -13.22 -1.82 -0.06
N LYS A 3 -13.11 -1.31 1.15
CA LYS A 3 -11.90 -0.61 1.56
C LYS A 3 -10.77 -1.59 1.84
N CYS A 4 -9.54 -1.08 1.82
CA CYS A 4 -8.37 -1.90 2.05
C CYS A 4 -8.14 -2.16 3.53
N ASP A 5 -7.56 -3.31 3.83
CA ASP A 5 -7.31 -3.72 5.23
C ASP A 5 -6.09 -3.03 5.81
N ILE A 6 -5.11 -2.71 4.99
CA ILE A 6 -3.85 -2.15 5.45
C ILE A 6 -3.25 -1.27 4.34
N GLY A 7 -2.50 -0.26 4.75
CA GLY A 7 -1.81 0.63 3.84
C GLY A 7 -0.30 0.51 3.98
N LEU A 8 0.42 0.80 2.90
CA LEU A 8 1.87 0.80 2.91
C LEU A 8 2.41 2.03 2.20
N VAL A 9 3.34 2.72 2.86
CA VAL A 9 4.04 3.88 2.31
C VAL A 9 5.49 3.49 2.06
N GLY A 10 5.97 3.69 0.83
CA GLY A 10 7.35 3.42 0.46
C GLY A 10 7.50 2.15 -0.36
N LEU A 11 7.44 2.30 -1.68
CA LEU A 11 7.51 1.18 -2.63
C LEU A 11 8.94 0.95 -3.14
N ALA A 12 9.86 0.69 -2.21
CA ALA A 12 11.16 0.13 -2.57
C ALA A 12 11.01 -1.39 -2.64
N VAL A 13 12.10 -2.10 -2.95
CA VAL A 13 12.05 -3.56 -3.13
C VAL A 13 11.41 -4.27 -1.95
N MET A 14 11.82 -3.90 -0.73
CA MET A 14 11.28 -4.52 0.47
C MET A 14 9.79 -4.21 0.67
N GLY A 15 9.38 -2.98 0.39
CA GLY A 15 7.98 -2.59 0.49
C GLY A 15 7.11 -3.33 -0.51
N GLU A 16 7.57 -3.44 -1.75
CA GLU A 16 6.84 -4.18 -2.78
C GLU A 16 6.68 -5.65 -2.39
N ASN A 17 7.74 -6.27 -1.89
CA ASN A 17 7.70 -7.67 -1.48
C ASN A 17 6.71 -7.88 -0.32
N LEU A 18 6.69 -6.95 0.63
CA LEU A 18 5.76 -7.03 1.75
C LEU A 18 4.31 -6.92 1.27
N VAL A 19 4.03 -5.98 0.38
CA VAL A 19 2.69 -5.81 -0.19
C VAL A 19 2.24 -7.08 -0.90
N MET A 20 3.10 -7.65 -1.72
CA MET A 20 2.76 -8.87 -2.46
C MET A 20 2.50 -10.02 -1.49
N ASN A 21 3.28 -10.12 -0.42
CA ASN A 21 3.09 -11.16 0.57
C ASN A 21 1.76 -10.99 1.32
N MET A 22 1.43 -9.77 1.70
CA MET A 22 0.16 -9.50 2.38
C MET A 22 -1.03 -9.82 1.48
N GLU A 23 -0.96 -9.41 0.23
CA GLU A 23 -2.05 -9.67 -0.70
C GLU A 23 -2.23 -11.18 -0.91
N SER A 24 -1.13 -11.93 -1.00
CA SER A 24 -1.19 -13.38 -1.19
C SER A 24 -1.87 -14.09 -0.02
N LYS A 25 -1.93 -13.44 1.13
CA LYS A 25 -2.59 -13.99 2.31
C LYS A 25 -4.05 -13.51 2.46
N GLY A 26 -4.56 -12.85 1.44
CA GLY A 26 -5.96 -12.45 1.40
C GLY A 26 -6.25 -11.02 1.83
N PHE A 27 -5.23 -10.22 2.09
CA PHE A 27 -5.43 -8.82 2.46
C PHE A 27 -5.60 -7.93 1.24
N HIS A 28 -6.45 -6.92 1.36
CA HIS A 28 -6.55 -5.84 0.39
C HIS A 28 -5.62 -4.72 0.85
N VAL A 29 -4.66 -4.35 0.03
CA VAL A 29 -3.59 -3.42 0.41
C VAL A 29 -3.67 -2.14 -0.40
N ALA A 30 -3.62 -0.99 0.29
CA ALA A 30 -3.51 0.32 -0.36
C ALA A 30 -2.05 0.75 -0.28
N VAL A 31 -1.48 1.21 -1.40
CA VAL A 31 -0.06 1.56 -1.46
C VAL A 31 0.11 3.01 -1.88
N TYR A 32 1.11 3.66 -1.30
CA TYR A 32 1.50 5.01 -1.66
C TYR A 32 3.02 5.13 -1.62
N ASN A 33 3.56 5.91 -2.51
CA ASN A 33 4.98 6.25 -2.50
C ASN A 33 5.12 7.72 -2.83
N ARG A 34 6.09 8.38 -2.21
CA ARG A 34 6.33 9.79 -2.44
C ARG A 34 6.58 10.09 -3.92
N THR A 35 7.29 9.21 -4.60
CA THR A 35 7.44 9.26 -6.05
C THR A 35 6.27 8.49 -6.65
N THR A 36 5.25 9.20 -7.11
CA THR A 36 4.00 8.57 -7.56
C THR A 36 4.16 7.70 -8.79
N GLU A 37 5.19 7.94 -9.58
CA GLU A 37 5.52 7.09 -10.73
C GLU A 37 5.79 5.64 -10.28
N LYS A 38 6.39 5.46 -9.12
CA LYS A 38 6.62 4.11 -8.58
C LYS A 38 5.30 3.41 -8.25
N VAL A 39 4.31 4.15 -7.77
CA VAL A 39 2.98 3.60 -7.51
C VAL A 39 2.36 3.11 -8.82
N LYS A 40 2.38 3.96 -9.83
CA LYS A 40 1.82 3.62 -11.14
C LYS A 40 2.49 2.38 -11.72
N ASN A 41 3.82 2.36 -11.73
CA ASN A 41 4.56 1.24 -12.30
C ASN A 41 4.29 -0.06 -11.56
N PHE A 42 4.19 -0.01 -10.25
CA PHE A 42 3.92 -1.19 -9.45
C PHE A 42 2.51 -1.73 -9.71
N VAL A 43 1.52 -0.84 -9.69
CA VAL A 43 0.11 -1.24 -9.86
C VAL A 43 -0.15 -1.77 -11.26
N GLU A 44 0.47 -1.17 -12.28
CA GLU A 44 0.27 -1.61 -13.67
C GLU A 44 1.13 -2.81 -14.03
N GLY A 45 2.17 -3.10 -13.26
CA GLY A 45 3.07 -4.20 -13.52
C GLY A 45 2.85 -5.36 -12.56
N ARG A 46 3.70 -5.41 -11.53
CA ARG A 46 3.73 -6.55 -10.60
C ARG A 46 2.43 -6.80 -9.86
N ALA A 47 1.70 -5.75 -9.54
CA ALA A 47 0.45 -5.85 -8.80
C ALA A 47 -0.80 -5.88 -9.69
N ALA A 48 -0.63 -5.95 -11.00
CA ALA A 48 -1.77 -5.94 -11.92
C ALA A 48 -2.70 -7.12 -11.66
N GLY A 49 -3.99 -6.83 -11.56
CA GLY A 49 -5.02 -7.85 -11.31
C GLY A 49 -5.12 -8.35 -9.89
N LYS A 50 -4.35 -7.77 -8.96
CA LYS A 50 -4.37 -8.17 -7.56
C LYS A 50 -5.17 -7.19 -6.71
N ASN A 51 -5.44 -7.57 -5.45
CA ASN A 51 -6.21 -6.74 -4.52
C ASN A 51 -5.33 -5.66 -3.91
N ILE A 52 -4.72 -4.85 -4.76
CA ILE A 52 -3.80 -3.78 -4.39
C ILE A 52 -4.27 -2.50 -5.06
N VAL A 53 -4.50 -1.45 -4.26
CA VAL A 53 -4.99 -0.16 -4.74
C VAL A 53 -3.85 0.85 -4.70
N GLY A 54 -3.54 1.47 -5.84
CA GLY A 54 -2.55 2.53 -5.90
C GLY A 54 -3.14 3.85 -5.46
N CYS A 55 -2.46 4.52 -4.53
CA CYS A 55 -2.87 5.83 -4.04
C CYS A 55 -1.80 6.84 -4.37
N TYR A 56 -2.22 8.05 -4.74
CA TYR A 56 -1.31 9.08 -5.23
C TYR A 56 -1.20 10.27 -4.28
N SER A 57 -1.81 10.15 -3.11
CA SER A 57 -1.69 11.12 -2.02
C SER A 57 -1.95 10.41 -0.69
N ILE A 58 -1.49 11.02 0.40
CA ILE A 58 -1.74 10.47 1.74
C ILE A 58 -3.24 10.48 2.04
N GLU A 59 -3.94 11.53 1.63
CA GLU A 59 -5.39 11.62 1.83
C GLU A 59 -6.10 10.48 1.13
N GLU A 60 -5.70 10.16 -0.08
CA GLU A 60 -6.29 9.06 -0.83
C GLU A 60 -6.01 7.72 -0.15
N LEU A 61 -4.79 7.53 0.35
CA LEU A 61 -4.43 6.32 1.08
C LEU A 61 -5.33 6.12 2.30
N VAL A 62 -5.46 7.16 3.11
CA VAL A 62 -6.28 7.09 4.34
C VAL A 62 -7.75 6.84 4.00
N ALA A 63 -8.26 7.49 2.94
CA ALA A 63 -9.64 7.32 2.52
C ALA A 63 -9.96 5.89 2.08
N ASN A 64 -8.96 5.16 1.59
CA ASN A 64 -9.15 3.79 1.12
C ASN A 64 -8.96 2.73 2.20
N LEU A 65 -8.68 3.12 3.45
CA LEU A 65 -8.43 2.18 4.53
C LEU A 65 -9.63 2.00 5.45
N GLU A 66 -9.84 0.76 5.84
CA GLU A 66 -10.82 0.41 6.89
C GLU A 66 -10.29 0.86 8.24
N LYS A 67 -11.19 1.23 9.15
CA LYS A 67 -10.80 1.54 10.53
C LYS A 67 -10.68 0.26 11.34
N PRO A 68 -9.72 0.16 12.27
CA PRO A 68 -8.64 1.10 12.52
C PRO A 68 -7.64 1.11 11.35
N ARG A 69 -7.18 2.29 10.98
CA ARG A 69 -6.29 2.44 9.82
C ARG A 69 -4.87 2.04 10.20
N LYS A 70 -4.39 0.97 9.56
CA LYS A 70 -3.05 0.44 9.80
C LYS A 70 -2.17 0.81 8.61
N VAL A 71 -1.04 1.45 8.88
CA VAL A 71 -0.13 1.90 7.83
C VAL A 71 1.29 1.50 8.17
N PHE A 72 1.94 0.74 7.29
CA PHE A 72 3.36 0.48 7.36
C PHE A 72 4.10 1.59 6.61
N MET A 73 5.06 2.21 7.25
CA MET A 73 5.91 3.21 6.62
C MET A 73 7.30 2.61 6.39
N MET A 74 7.61 2.35 5.14
CA MET A 74 8.85 1.70 4.72
C MET A 74 9.76 2.71 4.05
N VAL A 75 10.19 3.72 4.80
CA VAL A 75 11.06 4.77 4.25
C VAL A 75 12.52 4.55 4.63
N LYS A 76 12.97 5.06 5.76
CA LYS A 76 14.34 4.80 6.24
C LYS A 76 14.38 3.65 7.23
N ARG A 77 13.24 3.39 7.88
CA ARG A 77 13.05 2.29 8.80
C ARG A 77 11.58 1.93 8.81
N VAL A 78 11.28 0.73 9.26
CA VAL A 78 9.91 0.25 9.30
C VAL A 78 9.18 0.84 10.50
N LEU A 79 8.03 1.44 10.27
CA LEU A 79 7.15 1.96 11.31
C LEU A 79 5.74 1.46 11.04
N LEU A 80 5.04 1.07 12.09
CA LEU A 80 3.62 0.72 12.01
C LEU A 80 2.83 1.77 12.78
N LEU A 81 1.88 2.40 12.10
CA LEU A 81 1.02 3.43 12.68
C LEU A 81 -0.42 2.96 12.72
N TRP A 82 -1.09 3.30 13.82
CA TRP A 82 -2.52 3.09 14.00
C TRP A 82 -3.18 4.47 13.99
N LEU A 83 -4.05 4.71 13.02
CA LEU A 83 -4.70 6.02 12.87
C LEU A 83 -6.20 5.93 13.11
#